data_07fc97f423927692e969b2128bf77279
#
_entry.id   07fc97f423927692e969b2128bf77279
#
_cell.length_a   1.000
_cell.length_b   1.000
_cell.length_c   1.000
_cell.angle_alpha   90.00
_cell.angle_beta   90.00
_cell.angle_gamma   90.00
#
_symmetry.space_group_name_H-M   'P 1'
#
loop_
_entity.id
_entity.type
_entity.pdbx_description
1 polymer ?
#
loop_
_entity_poly.entity_id
_entity_poly.type
_entity_poly.pdbx_seq_one_letter_code
_entity_poly.pdbx_strand_id
1 'polypeptide(L)'
;MLMPRKTKFRRHHRGRRTGIAKGQTTVQFGDYGLKALEAGWITNRQIEAARVAATRKIRRSGKVWINLFPDKPYTKKPAETRMGSGKGSPEGWVAVVKPGRVMFELAGVPEPLAKEALRLAGQKLPVKTKFVKREADLFEG
;
A
#
# COMPACT_ATOMS: atom_id res chain seq x y z
N MET A 1 -4.87 -13.43 0.00
CA MET A 1 -4.52 -12.06 0.38
C MET A 1 -3.29 -12.04 1.26
N LEU A 2 -2.58 -10.94 1.25
CA LEU A 2 -1.36 -10.81 2.04
C LEU A 2 -1.67 -10.79 3.53
N MET A 3 -0.96 -11.61 4.29
CA MET A 3 -1.02 -11.60 5.75
C MET A 3 0.22 -12.31 6.30
N PRO A 4 0.65 -11.99 7.53
CA PRO A 4 1.81 -12.66 8.12
C PRO A 4 1.54 -14.14 8.37
N ARG A 5 2.55 -14.98 8.13
CA ARG A 5 2.46 -16.41 8.43
C ARG A 5 2.45 -16.68 9.92
N LYS A 6 3.26 -15.94 10.66
CA LYS A 6 3.33 -16.03 12.11
C LYS A 6 3.27 -14.65 12.70
N THR A 7 2.56 -14.51 13.80
CA THR A 7 2.48 -13.24 14.51
C THR A 7 2.98 -13.47 15.93
N LYS A 8 3.82 -12.56 16.41
CA LYS A 8 4.26 -12.57 17.80
C LYS A 8 3.07 -12.28 18.72
N PHE A 9 2.21 -11.37 18.30
CA PHE A 9 0.97 -11.05 18.99
C PHE A 9 -0.15 -10.98 17.96
N ARG A 10 -1.29 -11.53 18.28
CA ARG A 10 -2.47 -11.46 17.41
C ARG A 10 -3.11 -10.08 17.41
N ARG A 11 -2.89 -9.31 18.47
CA ARG A 11 -3.45 -7.97 18.61
C ARG A 11 -2.31 -7.01 18.92
N HIS A 12 -2.26 -5.93 18.17
CA HIS A 12 -1.28 -4.89 18.36
C HIS A 12 -1.98 -3.59 18.76
N HIS A 13 -1.29 -2.76 19.49
CA HIS A 13 -1.80 -1.43 19.77
C HIS A 13 -1.82 -0.58 18.51
N ARG A 14 -2.77 0.35 18.45
CA ARG A 14 -2.78 1.32 17.37
C ARG A 14 -1.55 2.20 17.51
N GLY A 15 -0.76 2.25 16.46
CA GLY A 15 0.38 3.15 16.39
C GLY A 15 -0.06 4.57 16.05
N ARG A 16 0.84 5.51 16.29
CA ARG A 16 0.63 6.90 15.86
C ARG A 16 0.79 6.99 14.35
N ARG A 17 -0.09 7.75 13.71
CA ARG A 17 -0.05 8.00 12.26
C ARG A 17 0.63 9.31 11.92
N THR A 18 1.62 9.70 12.73
CA THR A 18 2.33 10.97 12.54
C THR A 18 3.69 10.72 11.92
N GLY A 19 4.23 11.75 11.30
CA GLY A 19 5.55 11.71 10.71
C GLY A 19 5.53 11.44 9.22
N ILE A 20 6.73 11.40 8.65
CA ILE A 20 6.97 11.18 7.22
C ILE A 20 7.68 9.84 7.06
N ALA A 21 7.45 9.16 5.94
CA ALA A 21 8.12 7.90 5.66
C ALA A 21 9.64 8.08 5.64
N LYS A 22 10.36 7.15 6.27
CA LYS A 22 11.83 7.16 6.31
C LYS A 22 12.46 6.20 5.31
N GLY A 23 11.69 5.24 4.81
CA GLY A 23 12.15 4.27 3.82
C GLY A 23 11.20 4.18 2.65
N GLN A 24 11.69 3.65 1.53
CA GLN A 24 10.92 3.46 0.31
C GLN A 24 10.21 4.74 -0.15
N THR A 25 10.96 5.84 -0.15
CA THR A 25 10.45 7.15 -0.59
C THR A 25 10.74 7.44 -2.05
N THR A 26 11.49 6.58 -2.71
CA THR A 26 11.81 6.67 -4.13
C THR A 26 11.51 5.36 -4.82
N VAL A 27 11.35 5.40 -6.14
CA VAL A 27 11.17 4.19 -6.95
C VAL A 27 12.49 3.44 -6.99
N GLN A 28 12.49 2.17 -6.56
CA GLN A 28 13.70 1.36 -6.41
C GLN A 28 13.77 0.20 -7.39
N PHE A 29 12.66 -0.46 -7.65
CA PHE A 29 12.62 -1.69 -8.45
C PHE A 29 12.10 -1.45 -9.86
N GLY A 30 11.12 -0.57 -10.01
CA GLY A 30 10.48 -0.29 -11.28
C GLY A 30 10.97 1.00 -11.91
N ASP A 31 10.21 1.45 -12.92
CA ASP A 31 10.44 2.73 -13.59
C ASP A 31 9.50 3.81 -13.08
N TYR A 32 8.35 3.40 -12.57
CA TYR A 32 7.29 4.28 -12.09
C TYR A 32 6.76 3.79 -10.76
N GLY A 33 6.20 4.69 -10.00
CA GLY A 33 5.64 4.35 -8.70
C GLY A 33 4.42 5.16 -8.32
N LEU A 34 3.73 4.69 -7.30
CA LEU A 34 2.58 5.36 -6.70
C LEU A 34 2.96 5.72 -5.28
N LYS A 35 3.06 7.01 -5.01
CA LYS A 35 3.50 7.55 -3.72
C LYS A 35 2.29 8.01 -2.91
N ALA A 36 2.29 7.71 -1.63
CA ALA A 36 1.27 8.21 -0.70
C ALA A 36 1.54 9.69 -0.38
N LEU A 37 0.49 10.49 -0.39
CA LEU A 37 0.57 11.91 -0.03
C LEU A 37 0.06 12.18 1.39
N GLU A 38 -0.56 11.19 2.01
CA GLU A 38 -1.07 11.31 3.37
C GLU A 38 -0.90 10.00 4.12
N ALA A 39 -1.02 10.07 5.44
CA ALA A 39 -0.94 8.89 6.28
C ALA A 39 -2.26 8.12 6.26
N GLY A 40 -2.19 6.82 6.43
CA GLY A 40 -3.37 5.99 6.52
C GLY A 40 -3.07 4.52 6.75
N TRP A 41 -4.12 3.79 6.99
CA TRP A 41 -4.07 2.34 7.09
C TRP A 41 -4.65 1.74 5.82
N ILE A 42 -3.88 0.88 5.18
CA ILE A 42 -4.28 0.22 3.95
C ILE A 42 -4.49 -1.26 4.25
N THR A 43 -5.71 -1.73 4.05
CA THR A 43 -6.06 -3.12 4.34
C THR A 43 -5.49 -4.05 3.29
N ASN A 44 -5.32 -5.33 3.64
CA ASN A 44 -4.90 -6.35 2.70
C ASN A 44 -5.85 -6.44 1.50
N ARG A 45 -7.13 -6.20 1.69
CA ARG A 45 -8.12 -6.19 0.60
C ARG A 45 -7.91 -5.01 -0.35
N GLN A 46 -7.58 -3.83 0.20
CA GLN A 46 -7.29 -2.65 -0.60
C GLN A 46 -6.01 -2.83 -1.41
N ILE A 47 -4.98 -3.41 -0.80
CA ILE A 47 -3.72 -3.71 -1.50
C ILE A 47 -4.00 -4.66 -2.67
N GLU A 48 -4.76 -5.71 -2.45
CA GLU A 48 -5.11 -6.67 -3.49
C GLU A 48 -5.95 -6.02 -4.60
N ALA A 49 -6.93 -5.21 -4.24
CA ALA A 49 -7.75 -4.50 -5.22
C ALA A 49 -6.92 -3.55 -6.08
N ALA A 50 -5.98 -2.83 -5.47
CA ALA A 50 -5.08 -1.93 -6.20
C ALA A 50 -4.18 -2.71 -7.15
N ARG A 51 -3.60 -3.81 -6.70
CA ARG A 51 -2.76 -4.68 -7.52
C ARG A 51 -3.53 -5.19 -8.74
N VAL A 52 -4.73 -5.69 -8.52
CA VAL A 52 -5.58 -6.21 -9.60
C VAL A 52 -5.93 -5.10 -10.60
N ALA A 53 -6.28 -3.91 -10.12
CA ALA A 53 -6.59 -2.78 -11.00
C ALA A 53 -5.42 -2.41 -11.91
N ALA A 54 -4.21 -2.32 -11.34
CA ALA A 54 -3.01 -2.03 -12.12
C ALA A 54 -2.70 -3.16 -13.10
N THR A 55 -2.74 -4.40 -12.64
CA THR A 55 -2.42 -5.56 -13.46
C THR A 55 -3.37 -5.72 -14.64
N ARG A 56 -4.67 -5.49 -14.42
CA ARG A 56 -5.66 -5.54 -15.50
C ARG A 56 -5.39 -4.49 -16.57
N LYS A 57 -4.97 -3.29 -16.17
CA LYS A 57 -4.72 -2.21 -17.11
C LYS A 57 -3.50 -2.50 -17.98
N ILE A 58 -2.41 -3.00 -17.40
CA ILE A 58 -1.21 -3.34 -18.16
C ILE A 58 -1.28 -4.73 -18.78
N ARG A 59 -2.27 -5.51 -18.38
CA ARG A 59 -2.46 -6.90 -18.83
C ARG A 59 -1.20 -7.74 -18.55
N ARG A 60 -0.64 -8.39 -19.57
CA ARG A 60 0.53 -9.24 -19.42
C ARG A 60 1.86 -8.53 -19.71
N SER A 61 1.79 -7.24 -20.03
CA SER A 61 3.01 -6.46 -20.25
C SER A 61 3.46 -5.88 -18.92
N GLY A 62 4.75 -5.89 -18.69
CA GLY A 62 5.33 -5.26 -17.51
C GLY A 62 5.22 -6.08 -16.23
N LYS A 63 5.69 -5.46 -15.16
CA LYS A 63 5.76 -6.08 -13.84
C LYS A 63 5.32 -5.08 -12.78
N VAL A 64 4.63 -5.56 -11.75
CA VAL A 64 4.16 -4.76 -10.62
C VAL A 64 4.86 -5.25 -9.35
N TRP A 65 5.39 -4.32 -8.56
CA TRP A 65 5.91 -4.60 -7.23
C TRP A 65 4.99 -3.96 -6.19
N ILE A 66 4.76 -4.69 -5.10
CA ILE A 66 4.02 -4.19 -3.95
C ILE A 66 5.03 -3.94 -2.84
N ASN A 67 5.17 -2.69 -2.43
CA ASN A 67 6.11 -2.28 -1.37
C ASN A 67 5.43 -2.16 -0.01
N LEU A 68 4.24 -2.73 0.12
CA LEU A 68 3.48 -2.74 1.36
C LEU A 68 3.27 -4.17 1.81
N PHE A 69 3.34 -4.38 3.12
CA PHE A 69 2.94 -5.65 3.70
C PHE A 69 2.01 -5.40 4.88
N PRO A 70 0.80 -5.98 4.88
CA PRO A 70 -0.18 -5.76 5.94
C PRO A 70 0.15 -6.64 7.15
N ASP A 71 1.01 -6.14 8.02
CA ASP A 71 1.51 -6.88 9.18
C ASP A 71 0.84 -6.49 10.50
N LYS A 72 0.00 -5.45 10.49
CA LYS A 72 -0.69 -4.98 11.69
C LYS A 72 -2.12 -5.51 11.71
N PRO A 73 -2.52 -6.30 12.73
CA PRO A 73 -3.90 -6.74 12.83
C PRO A 73 -4.80 -5.59 13.28
N TYR A 74 -6.04 -5.59 12.82
CA TYR A 74 -7.04 -4.66 13.31
C TYR A 74 -8.33 -5.39 13.66
N THR A 75 -9.07 -4.82 14.62
CA THR A 75 -10.38 -5.31 15.01
C THR A 75 -11.41 -4.26 14.68
N LYS A 76 -12.53 -4.71 14.10
CA LYS A 76 -13.67 -3.85 13.87
C LYS A 76 -14.61 -3.99 15.05
N LYS A 77 -15.02 -2.86 15.65
CA LYS A 77 -16.05 -2.91 16.67
C LYS A 77 -17.35 -3.34 16.02
N PRO A 78 -18.00 -4.42 16.48
CA PRO A 78 -19.32 -4.72 16.02
C PRO A 78 -20.28 -3.57 16.35
N ALA A 79 -21.26 -3.31 15.49
CA ALA A 79 -22.24 -2.26 15.73
C ALA A 79 -22.99 -2.49 17.06
N GLU A 80 -23.05 -3.71 17.52
CA GLU A 80 -23.73 -4.11 18.75
C GLU A 80 -22.76 -4.42 19.87
N THR A 81 -21.60 -3.79 19.91
CA THR A 81 -20.62 -4.05 20.96
C THR A 81 -21.22 -3.68 22.32
N ARG A 82 -21.47 -4.66 23.15
CA ARG A 82 -21.94 -4.45 24.50
C ARG A 82 -20.75 -4.38 25.45
N MET A 83 -20.95 -3.68 26.54
CA MET A 83 -19.94 -3.57 27.58
C MET A 83 -19.56 -4.98 28.07
N GLY A 84 -18.27 -5.18 28.32
CA GLY A 84 -17.76 -6.41 28.86
C GLY A 84 -17.32 -7.45 27.86
N SER A 85 -17.71 -7.33 26.61
CA SER A 85 -17.12 -8.20 25.58
C SER A 85 -15.76 -7.63 25.19
N GLY A 86 -14.68 -8.25 25.57
CA GLY A 86 -13.32 -7.81 25.26
C GLY A 86 -13.08 -7.57 23.77
N LYS A 87 -11.84 -7.26 23.40
CA LYS A 87 -11.47 -7.10 22.01
C LYS A 87 -11.81 -8.38 21.23
N GLY A 88 -12.55 -8.25 20.16
CA GLY A 88 -12.82 -9.36 19.27
C GLY A 88 -11.57 -9.88 18.58
N SER A 89 -11.70 -10.95 17.84
CA SER A 89 -10.60 -11.47 17.01
C SER A 89 -10.25 -10.45 15.93
N PRO A 90 -8.98 -10.41 15.46
CA PRO A 90 -8.64 -9.54 14.35
C PRO A 90 -9.48 -9.86 13.12
N GLU A 91 -10.08 -8.83 12.52
CA GLU A 91 -10.88 -8.99 11.29
C GLU A 91 -10.03 -8.96 10.02
N GLY A 92 -8.83 -8.42 10.12
CA GLY A 92 -7.96 -8.32 8.97
C GLY A 92 -6.62 -7.72 9.34
N TRP A 93 -5.86 -7.41 8.33
CA TRP A 93 -4.51 -6.92 8.45
C TRP A 93 -4.37 -5.61 7.68
N VAL A 94 -3.57 -4.71 8.20
CA VAL A 94 -3.33 -3.42 7.56
C VAL A 94 -1.84 -3.12 7.49
N ALA A 95 -1.46 -2.38 6.46
CA ALA A 95 -0.17 -1.74 6.37
C ALA A 95 -0.33 -0.29 6.83
N VAL A 96 0.55 0.18 7.70
CA VAL A 96 0.58 1.57 8.12
C VAL A 96 1.45 2.34 7.14
N VAL A 97 0.88 3.37 6.53
CA VAL A 97 1.56 4.16 5.51
C VAL A 97 1.70 5.60 6.00
N LYS A 98 2.87 6.17 5.76
CA LYS A 98 3.16 7.57 6.06
C LYS A 98 3.35 8.35 4.76
N PRO A 99 3.14 9.68 4.75
CA PRO A 99 3.35 10.48 3.55
C PRO A 99 4.76 10.30 2.99
N GLY A 100 4.86 10.17 1.68
CA GLY A 100 6.14 9.98 1.00
C GLY A 100 6.46 8.54 0.64
N ARG A 101 5.72 7.56 1.17
CA ARG A 101 5.97 6.14 0.89
C ARG A 101 5.58 5.80 -0.55
N VAL A 102 6.49 5.18 -1.30
CA VAL A 102 6.16 4.58 -2.59
C VAL A 102 5.57 3.20 -2.32
N MET A 103 4.27 3.08 -2.56
CA MET A 103 3.50 1.89 -2.20
C MET A 103 3.54 0.80 -3.26
N PHE A 104 3.49 1.19 -4.53
CA PHE A 104 3.51 0.29 -5.67
C PHE A 104 4.51 0.78 -6.68
N GLU A 105 5.11 -0.15 -7.41
CA GLU A 105 6.02 0.19 -8.51
C GLU A 105 5.66 -0.62 -9.74
N LEU A 106 6.04 -0.10 -10.90
CA LEU A 106 5.68 -0.67 -12.18
C LEU A 106 6.80 -0.46 -13.18
N ALA A 107 7.06 -1.46 -14.01
CA ALA A 107 8.07 -1.37 -15.06
C ALA A 107 7.65 -2.16 -16.30
N GLY A 108 8.33 -1.90 -17.41
CA GLY A 108 8.14 -2.66 -18.63
C GLY A 108 6.96 -2.21 -19.48
N VAL A 109 6.41 -1.02 -19.20
CA VAL A 109 5.31 -0.45 -19.98
C VAL A 109 5.60 1.02 -20.30
N PRO A 110 4.99 1.57 -21.35
CA PRO A 110 5.12 3.01 -21.65
C PRO A 110 4.55 3.88 -20.54
N GLU A 111 5.10 5.07 -20.35
CA GLU A 111 4.69 5.99 -19.29
C GLU A 111 3.18 6.30 -19.28
N PRO A 112 2.53 6.60 -20.43
CA PRO A 112 1.09 6.87 -20.40
C PRO A 112 0.26 5.70 -19.85
N LEU A 113 0.63 4.48 -20.21
CA LEU A 113 -0.05 3.28 -19.70
C LEU A 113 0.24 3.06 -18.22
N ALA A 114 1.49 3.27 -17.81
CA ALA A 114 1.87 3.16 -16.39
C ALA A 114 1.12 4.18 -15.54
N LYS A 115 1.02 5.41 -16.01
CA LYS A 115 0.32 6.48 -15.31
C LYS A 115 -1.16 6.13 -15.10
N GLU A 116 -1.80 5.61 -16.13
CA GLU A 116 -3.21 5.21 -16.05
C GLU A 116 -3.39 4.01 -15.12
N ALA A 117 -2.52 3.01 -15.24
CA ALA A 117 -2.58 1.82 -14.37
C ALA A 117 -2.44 2.19 -12.88
N LEU A 118 -1.47 3.04 -12.57
CA LEU A 118 -1.25 3.47 -11.18
C LEU A 118 -2.36 4.40 -10.69
N ARG A 119 -2.95 5.21 -11.58
CA ARG A 119 -4.12 6.01 -11.23
C ARG A 119 -5.29 5.12 -10.80
N LEU A 120 -5.55 4.06 -11.56
CA LEU A 120 -6.61 3.11 -11.23
C LEU A 120 -6.32 2.38 -9.91
N ALA A 121 -5.07 2.01 -9.67
CA ALA A 121 -4.68 1.43 -8.40
C ALA A 121 -4.93 2.39 -7.24
N GLY A 122 -4.56 3.66 -7.42
CA GLY A 122 -4.76 4.69 -6.40
C GLY A 122 -6.21 4.89 -6.01
N GLN A 123 -7.14 4.69 -6.95
CA GLN A 123 -8.57 4.81 -6.66
C GLN A 123 -9.07 3.74 -5.68
N LYS A 124 -8.35 2.64 -5.52
CA LYS A 124 -8.71 1.57 -4.59
C LYS A 124 -8.13 1.78 -3.20
N LEU A 125 -7.33 2.83 -3.01
CA LEU A 125 -6.65 3.11 -1.76
C LEU A 125 -7.33 4.25 -1.01
N PRO A 126 -7.29 4.23 0.34
CA PRO A 126 -7.95 5.25 1.15
C PRO A 126 -7.14 6.52 1.33
N VAL A 127 -5.96 6.61 0.73
CA VAL A 127 -5.07 7.76 0.85
C VAL A 127 -4.90 8.44 -0.50
N LYS A 128 -4.61 9.73 -0.48
CA LYS A 128 -4.25 10.46 -1.70
C LYS A 128 -2.91 9.98 -2.21
N THR A 129 -2.78 9.87 -3.51
CA THR A 129 -1.62 9.30 -4.16
C THR A 129 -1.10 10.20 -5.26
N LYS A 130 0.18 9.99 -5.61
CA LYS A 130 0.84 10.71 -6.69
C LYS A 130 1.66 9.74 -7.53
N PHE A 131 1.56 9.87 -8.85
CA PHE A 131 2.43 9.16 -9.78
C PHE A 131 3.83 9.76 -9.73
N VAL A 132 4.84 8.90 -9.60
CA VAL A 132 6.24 9.33 -9.59
C VAL A 132 7.05 8.47 -10.53
N LYS A 133 8.13 9.04 -11.04
CA LYS A 133 9.09 8.35 -11.89
C LYS A 133 10.33 8.01 -11.09
N ARG A 134 11.08 7.03 -11.57
CA ARG A 134 12.40 6.75 -11.02
C ARG A 134 13.29 7.97 -11.27
N GLU A 135 13.97 8.40 -10.20
CA GLU A 135 14.90 9.52 -10.34
C GLU A 135 16.09 9.10 -11.18
N ALA A 136 16.44 9.96 -12.13
CA ALA A 136 17.64 9.75 -12.92
C ALA A 136 18.86 9.90 -12.02
N ASP A 137 19.85 9.01 -12.20
CA ASP A 137 21.13 9.16 -11.52
C ASP A 137 21.82 10.41 -12.07
N LEU A 138 22.16 11.35 -11.19
CA LEU A 138 22.82 12.59 -11.57
C LEU A 138 24.21 12.37 -12.17
N PHE A 139 24.77 11.18 -11.98
CA PHE A 139 26.09 10.83 -12.49
C PHE A 139 26.07 10.00 -13.77
N GLU A 140 24.88 9.63 -14.25
CA GLU A 140 24.76 9.03 -15.56
C GLU A 140 24.82 10.13 -16.58
N GLY A 141 25.95 10.19 -17.20
CA GLY A 141 26.22 11.16 -18.25
C GLY A 141 25.44 10.89 -19.52
#